data_1676b19a04638bc2069603606dd09059
#
_entry.id   1676b19a04638bc2069603606dd09059
#
_cell.length_a   1.000
_cell.length_b   1.000
_cell.length_c   1.000
_cell.angle_alpha   90.00
_cell.angle_beta   90.00
_cell.angle_gamma   90.00
#
_symmetry.space_group_name_H-M   'P 1'
#
loop_
_entity.id
_entity.type
_entity.pdbx_description
1 polymer ?
#
loop_
_entity_poly.entity_id
_entity_poly.type
_entity_poly.pdbx_seq_one_letter_code
_entity_poly.pdbx_strand_id
1 'polypeptide(L)'
;IALPETESVEVAPVVNVNMPNTTVTLSSNGGSTTIKEATASTAENTLVVDAGVTITKLIVKKGNVRVKKGATITAIERHSENSNVVKVFVESGAKYPDLSANESFEIVDAAIAEMEAVAKAGGNFILEQDVILFRPLVVEGALTLDLNGHSIKAKTTGLEQVLKTKDAVVLVRRGAQLTINDSSNGKGSIDYNGVESVYVAVKLTDGNDTGSEVAKLTVNGGTLKGYYYGISG
;
A
#
# COMPACT_ATOMS: atom_id res chain seq x y z
N ILE A 1 13.79 -18.01 3.87
CA ILE A 1 15.12 -18.56 4.24
C ILE A 1 15.66 -17.66 5.34
N ALA A 2 15.83 -18.19 6.56
CA ALA A 2 16.50 -17.51 7.65
C ALA A 2 18.00 -17.69 7.50
N LEU A 3 18.75 -16.61 7.53
CA LEU A 3 20.21 -16.62 7.49
C LEU A 3 20.76 -16.59 8.94
N PRO A 4 21.87 -17.25 9.25
CA PRO A 4 22.34 -17.45 10.61
C PRO A 4 22.73 -16.15 11.32
N GLU A 5 22.54 -16.14 12.65
CA GLU A 5 23.06 -15.10 13.55
C GLU A 5 24.57 -15.24 13.65
N THR A 6 25.31 -14.29 13.16
CA THR A 6 26.63 -13.91 13.70
C THR A 6 27.11 -12.66 13.00
N GLU A 7 27.75 -11.76 13.77
CA GLU A 7 28.63 -10.65 13.39
C GLU A 7 28.61 -10.28 11.91
N SER A 8 28.67 -9.03 11.54
CA SER A 8 28.66 -8.55 10.16
C SER A 8 29.58 -9.39 9.26
N VAL A 9 29.15 -10.60 8.94
CA VAL A 9 29.80 -11.41 7.92
C VAL A 9 29.39 -10.75 6.62
N GLU A 10 30.34 -10.13 5.97
CA GLU A 10 30.26 -9.74 4.57
C GLU A 10 30.18 -11.02 3.74
N VAL A 11 29.13 -11.79 3.94
CA VAL A 11 28.80 -12.89 3.07
C VAL A 11 28.32 -12.26 1.81
N ALA A 12 29.09 -12.40 0.75
CA ALA A 12 28.70 -12.03 -0.60
C ALA A 12 28.01 -13.23 -1.30
N PRO A 13 26.87 -13.75 -0.83
CA PRO A 13 26.18 -14.81 -1.52
C PRO A 13 25.40 -14.21 -2.68
N VAL A 14 25.53 -14.81 -3.82
CA VAL A 14 24.53 -14.72 -4.86
C VAL A 14 23.35 -15.59 -4.42
N VAL A 15 22.23 -14.97 -4.09
CA VAL A 15 21.01 -15.68 -3.66
C VAL A 15 20.08 -15.81 -4.86
N ASN A 16 19.86 -17.04 -5.32
CA ASN A 16 18.88 -17.32 -6.36
C ASN A 16 17.60 -17.83 -5.73
N VAL A 17 16.55 -17.02 -5.79
CA VAL A 17 15.19 -17.38 -5.36
C VAL A 17 14.42 -17.86 -6.60
N ASN A 18 14.27 -19.17 -6.75
CA ASN A 18 13.49 -19.77 -7.84
C ASN A 18 12.38 -20.64 -7.23
N MET A 19 11.31 -19.96 -6.80
CA MET A 19 10.16 -20.59 -6.15
C MET A 19 8.86 -20.13 -6.83
N PRO A 20 8.45 -20.77 -7.93
CA PRO A 20 7.19 -20.46 -8.58
C PRO A 20 6.01 -20.75 -7.62
N ASN A 21 5.03 -19.88 -7.62
CA ASN A 21 3.78 -20.01 -6.86
C ASN A 21 3.91 -19.90 -5.32
N THR A 22 4.97 -19.30 -4.79
CA THR A 22 5.18 -19.14 -3.35
C THR A 22 5.77 -17.77 -3.04
N THR A 23 5.24 -17.08 -2.04
CA THR A 23 5.91 -15.90 -1.46
C THR A 23 7.15 -16.36 -0.71
N VAL A 24 8.29 -15.76 -1.01
CA VAL A 24 9.57 -16.05 -0.35
C VAL A 24 9.98 -14.85 0.47
N THR A 25 10.31 -15.07 1.74
CA THR A 25 10.83 -14.01 2.62
C THR A 25 12.34 -14.23 2.84
N LEU A 26 13.12 -13.19 2.58
CA LEU A 26 14.50 -13.08 3.03
C LEU A 26 14.49 -12.34 4.37
N SER A 27 14.92 -13.00 5.43
CA SER A 27 14.96 -12.44 6.77
C SER A 27 16.35 -12.57 7.39
N SER A 28 16.70 -11.60 8.22
CA SER A 28 17.86 -11.65 9.10
C SER A 28 17.41 -12.18 10.46
N ASN A 29 17.97 -13.24 10.97
CA ASN A 29 17.56 -13.89 12.22
C ASN A 29 17.93 -13.04 13.47
N GLY A 30 17.33 -11.83 13.58
CA GLY A 30 17.58 -10.91 14.70
C GLY A 30 18.76 -9.94 14.54
N GLY A 31 19.59 -10.10 13.50
CA GLY A 31 20.73 -9.24 13.20
C GLY A 31 20.56 -8.42 11.92
N SER A 32 21.65 -7.97 11.32
CA SER A 32 21.67 -7.40 9.97
C SER A 32 22.39 -8.34 9.01
N THR A 33 21.84 -8.47 7.81
CA THR A 33 22.41 -9.33 6.77
C THR A 33 22.53 -8.55 5.47
N THR A 34 23.72 -8.58 4.86
CA THR A 34 23.95 -7.98 3.54
C THR A 34 24.08 -9.08 2.48
N ILE A 35 23.27 -8.95 1.42
CA ILE A 35 23.31 -9.81 0.24
C ILE A 35 23.86 -8.97 -0.92
N LYS A 36 24.98 -9.39 -1.50
CA LYS A 36 25.59 -8.64 -2.60
C LYS A 36 24.73 -8.64 -3.85
N GLU A 37 24.21 -9.79 -4.22
CA GLU A 37 23.30 -9.93 -5.35
C GLU A 37 22.22 -10.97 -5.06
N ALA A 38 20.99 -10.64 -5.38
CA ALA A 38 19.86 -11.55 -5.33
C ALA A 38 19.15 -11.59 -6.68
N THR A 39 18.75 -12.78 -7.13
CA THR A 39 17.91 -12.96 -8.30
C THR A 39 16.58 -13.56 -7.86
N ALA A 40 15.47 -12.88 -8.18
CA ALA A 40 14.12 -13.32 -7.84
C ALA A 40 13.36 -13.83 -9.08
N SER A 41 12.84 -15.05 -8.99
CA SER A 41 11.96 -15.67 -9.97
C SER A 41 10.78 -16.31 -9.25
N THR A 42 9.83 -15.49 -8.82
CA THR A 42 8.70 -15.92 -7.98
C THR A 42 7.36 -16.04 -8.77
N ALA A 43 7.43 -16.01 -10.10
CA ALA A 43 6.26 -16.00 -11.00
C ALA A 43 5.29 -14.86 -10.69
N GLU A 44 4.07 -15.12 -10.28
CA GLU A 44 3.09 -14.08 -9.91
C GLU A 44 3.16 -13.68 -8.43
N ASN A 45 4.08 -14.26 -7.67
CA ASN A 45 4.22 -14.02 -6.24
C ASN A 45 5.22 -12.89 -5.92
N THR A 46 5.49 -12.71 -4.65
CA THR A 46 6.28 -11.60 -4.14
C THR A 46 7.52 -12.10 -3.41
N LEU A 47 8.69 -11.52 -3.74
CA LEU A 47 9.86 -11.61 -2.89
C LEU A 47 9.71 -10.57 -1.77
N VAL A 48 9.69 -11.01 -0.53
CA VAL A 48 9.65 -10.14 0.65
C VAL A 48 11.06 -9.96 1.19
N VAL A 49 11.51 -8.72 1.31
CA VAL A 49 12.77 -8.33 1.95
C VAL A 49 12.44 -7.80 3.33
N ASP A 50 12.77 -8.56 4.35
CA ASP A 50 12.40 -8.28 5.74
C ASP A 50 13.36 -7.28 6.41
N ALA A 51 12.96 -6.76 7.57
CA ALA A 51 13.79 -5.86 8.37
C ALA A 51 15.20 -6.42 8.62
N GLY A 52 16.21 -5.54 8.61
CA GLY A 52 17.60 -5.90 8.81
C GLY A 52 18.29 -6.54 7.58
N VAL A 53 17.55 -6.80 6.49
CA VAL A 53 18.16 -7.30 5.23
C VAL A 53 18.53 -6.14 4.33
N THR A 54 19.78 -6.14 3.86
CA THR A 54 20.28 -5.24 2.82
C THR A 54 20.61 -6.03 1.57
N ILE A 55 20.04 -5.67 0.43
CA ILE A 55 20.38 -6.23 -0.88
C ILE A 55 21.08 -5.15 -1.69
N THR A 56 22.34 -5.38 -2.06
CA THR A 56 23.10 -4.41 -2.85
C THR A 56 22.58 -4.36 -4.28
N LYS A 57 22.27 -5.51 -4.88
CA LYS A 57 21.68 -5.60 -6.21
C LYS A 57 20.61 -6.69 -6.25
N LEU A 58 19.39 -6.30 -6.61
CA LEU A 58 18.28 -7.22 -6.84
C LEU A 58 17.94 -7.30 -8.32
N ILE A 59 17.93 -8.50 -8.89
CA ILE A 59 17.51 -8.76 -10.26
C ILE A 59 16.16 -9.48 -10.23
N VAL A 60 15.12 -8.88 -10.80
CA VAL A 60 13.77 -9.46 -10.82
C VAL A 60 13.50 -10.11 -12.16
N LYS A 61 13.57 -11.44 -12.22
CA LYS A 61 13.21 -12.24 -13.40
C LYS A 61 11.72 -12.41 -13.55
N LYS A 62 11.00 -12.63 -12.45
CA LYS A 62 9.53 -12.75 -12.42
C LYS A 62 9.02 -12.38 -11.04
N GLY A 63 7.76 -11.91 -10.99
CA GLY A 63 7.06 -11.59 -9.76
C GLY A 63 7.25 -10.15 -9.30
N ASN A 64 6.87 -9.90 -8.07
CA ASN A 64 6.90 -8.61 -7.42
C ASN A 64 7.89 -8.59 -6.26
N VAL A 65 8.12 -7.40 -5.70
CA VAL A 65 9.02 -7.22 -4.56
C VAL A 65 8.27 -6.48 -3.46
N ARG A 66 8.41 -6.90 -2.22
CA ARG A 66 7.96 -6.16 -1.04
C ARG A 66 9.16 -5.81 -0.18
N VAL A 67 9.34 -4.53 0.11
CA VAL A 67 10.43 -4.01 0.93
C VAL A 67 9.83 -3.55 2.25
N LYS A 68 10.12 -4.29 3.31
CA LYS A 68 9.59 -3.98 4.63
C LYS A 68 10.34 -2.85 5.31
N LYS A 69 9.69 -2.24 6.29
CA LYS A 69 10.32 -1.25 7.17
C LYS A 69 11.65 -1.79 7.72
N GLY A 70 12.73 -1.00 7.60
CA GLY A 70 14.07 -1.39 8.06
C GLY A 70 14.83 -2.30 7.09
N ALA A 71 14.24 -2.67 5.95
CA ALA A 71 14.95 -3.32 4.85
C ALA A 71 15.59 -2.28 3.92
N THR A 72 16.63 -2.69 3.19
CA THR A 72 17.32 -1.84 2.23
C THR A 72 17.57 -2.59 0.92
N ILE A 73 17.23 -2.00 -0.21
CA ILE A 73 17.66 -2.42 -1.55
C ILE A 73 18.41 -1.25 -2.18
N THR A 74 19.68 -1.44 -2.52
CA THR A 74 20.50 -0.35 -3.07
C THR A 74 20.28 -0.17 -4.58
N ALA A 75 20.16 -1.29 -5.30
CA ALA A 75 19.84 -1.29 -6.73
C ALA A 75 18.84 -2.39 -7.06
N ILE A 76 17.92 -2.11 -7.97
CA ILE A 76 16.95 -3.08 -8.47
C ILE A 76 16.93 -3.02 -10.00
N GLU A 77 16.97 -4.16 -10.63
CA GLU A 77 16.97 -4.32 -12.08
C GLU A 77 15.88 -5.31 -12.50
N ARG A 78 15.17 -5.00 -13.57
CA ARG A 78 14.29 -5.95 -14.23
C ARG A 78 15.14 -6.78 -15.21
N HIS A 79 15.08 -8.09 -15.09
CA HIS A 79 15.75 -8.98 -16.03
C HIS A 79 15.18 -8.82 -17.44
N SER A 80 16.01 -8.93 -18.46
CA SER A 80 15.60 -8.75 -19.87
C SER A 80 14.49 -9.71 -20.32
N GLU A 81 14.40 -10.88 -19.73
CA GLU A 81 13.33 -11.86 -20.00
C GLU A 81 11.99 -11.51 -19.34
N ASN A 82 11.97 -10.53 -18.43
CA ASN A 82 10.73 -10.09 -17.80
C ASN A 82 10.11 -8.94 -18.58
N SER A 83 9.01 -9.20 -19.27
CA SER A 83 8.25 -8.19 -20.01
C SER A 83 7.22 -7.45 -19.18
N ASN A 84 6.94 -7.89 -17.95
CA ASN A 84 5.94 -7.29 -17.08
C ASN A 84 6.51 -6.11 -16.28
N VAL A 85 5.65 -5.16 -15.93
CA VAL A 85 5.98 -4.14 -14.93
C VAL A 85 6.12 -4.82 -13.58
N VAL A 86 7.23 -4.58 -12.89
CA VAL A 86 7.48 -5.12 -11.55
C VAL A 86 6.88 -4.19 -10.52
N LYS A 87 5.94 -4.69 -9.71
CA LYS A 87 5.41 -3.94 -8.57
C LYS A 87 6.36 -4.05 -7.39
N VAL A 88 6.74 -2.90 -6.85
CA VAL A 88 7.57 -2.80 -5.66
C VAL A 88 6.73 -2.22 -4.53
N PHE A 89 6.22 -3.10 -3.67
CA PHE A 89 5.45 -2.72 -2.49
C PHE A 89 6.42 -2.25 -1.40
N VAL A 90 6.27 -1.01 -0.96
CA VAL A 90 7.17 -0.41 0.02
C VAL A 90 6.43 -0.07 1.31
N GLU A 91 7.02 -0.43 2.44
CA GLU A 91 6.55 -0.01 3.75
C GLU A 91 7.25 1.28 4.18
N SER A 92 6.60 2.09 5.01
CA SER A 92 7.19 3.31 5.54
C SER A 92 8.49 3.00 6.31
N GLY A 93 9.58 3.69 5.94
CA GLY A 93 10.92 3.44 6.49
C GLY A 93 11.71 2.35 5.78
N ALA A 94 11.19 1.75 4.71
CA ALA A 94 11.97 0.96 3.76
C ALA A 94 12.91 1.86 2.96
N LYS A 95 14.10 1.35 2.61
CA LYS A 95 15.05 2.05 1.74
C LYS A 95 15.16 1.33 0.41
N TYR A 96 14.97 2.05 -0.68
CA TYR A 96 15.03 1.52 -2.04
C TYR A 96 15.51 2.62 -3.00
N PRO A 97 16.03 2.27 -4.19
CA PRO A 97 16.48 3.25 -5.17
C PRO A 97 15.30 4.06 -5.74
N ASP A 98 15.56 5.26 -6.21
CA ASP A 98 14.56 6.03 -6.95
C ASP A 98 14.26 5.35 -8.29
N LEU A 99 13.03 4.88 -8.44
CA LEU A 99 12.53 4.20 -9.63
C LEU A 99 11.47 5.02 -10.39
N SER A 100 11.24 6.26 -9.98
CA SER A 100 10.16 7.12 -10.50
C SER A 100 10.27 7.38 -12.02
N ALA A 101 11.47 7.36 -12.58
CA ALA A 101 11.73 7.53 -14.00
C ALA A 101 11.83 6.19 -14.79
N ASN A 102 11.64 5.05 -14.13
CA ASN A 102 11.82 3.75 -14.76
C ASN A 102 10.47 3.04 -14.96
N GLU A 103 9.93 3.11 -16.18
CA GLU A 103 8.64 2.51 -16.56
C GLU A 103 8.56 0.98 -16.37
N SER A 104 9.69 0.32 -16.10
CA SER A 104 9.73 -1.11 -15.78
C SER A 104 9.26 -1.42 -14.37
N PHE A 105 9.08 -0.41 -13.51
CA PHE A 105 8.70 -0.56 -12.12
C PHE A 105 7.50 0.32 -11.78
N GLU A 106 6.65 -0.21 -10.91
CA GLU A 106 5.55 0.51 -10.26
C GLU A 106 5.79 0.48 -8.75
N ILE A 107 6.00 1.64 -8.15
CA ILE A 107 6.11 1.76 -6.69
C ILE A 107 4.71 1.84 -6.10
N VAL A 108 4.44 0.94 -5.17
CA VAL A 108 3.14 0.82 -4.49
C VAL A 108 3.36 0.96 -2.98
N ASP A 109 2.63 1.88 -2.36
CA ASP A 109 2.58 1.93 -0.89
C ASP A 109 1.88 0.65 -0.38
N ALA A 110 2.57 -0.10 0.46
CA ALA A 110 2.08 -1.39 0.94
C ALA A 110 0.83 -1.24 1.81
N ALA A 111 0.75 -0.18 2.62
CA ALA A 111 -0.41 0.08 3.47
C ALA A 111 -1.65 0.42 2.63
N ILE A 112 -1.47 1.21 1.55
CA ILE A 112 -2.56 1.52 0.63
C ILE A 112 -3.05 0.25 -0.08
N ALA A 113 -2.14 -0.59 -0.59
CA ALA A 113 -2.50 -1.81 -1.28
C ALA A 113 -3.26 -2.80 -0.37
N GLU A 114 -2.85 -2.94 0.88
CA GLU A 114 -3.53 -3.77 1.89
C GLU A 114 -4.90 -3.20 2.24
N MET A 115 -4.99 -1.90 2.47
CA MET A 115 -6.24 -1.22 2.76
C MET A 115 -7.24 -1.36 1.59
N GLU A 116 -6.80 -1.19 0.34
CA GLU A 116 -7.63 -1.39 -0.85
C GLU A 116 -8.11 -2.85 -0.96
N ALA A 117 -7.26 -3.83 -0.68
CA ALA A 117 -7.64 -5.24 -0.71
C ALA A 117 -8.71 -5.57 0.35
N VAL A 118 -8.55 -5.06 1.58
CA VAL A 118 -9.54 -5.23 2.66
C VAL A 118 -10.84 -4.47 2.35
N ALA A 119 -10.74 -3.26 1.79
CA ALA A 119 -11.91 -2.48 1.39
C ALA A 119 -12.76 -3.18 0.33
N LYS A 120 -12.13 -3.93 -0.55
CA LYS A 120 -12.81 -4.75 -1.57
C LYS A 120 -13.40 -6.03 -1.01
N ALA A 121 -12.61 -6.79 -0.24
CA ALA A 121 -13.02 -8.12 0.26
C ALA A 121 -13.92 -8.05 1.51
N GLY A 122 -13.86 -6.96 2.26
CA GLY A 122 -14.39 -6.83 3.62
C GLY A 122 -13.36 -7.26 4.66
N GLY A 123 -13.52 -6.75 5.88
CA GLY A 123 -12.65 -7.07 7.01
C GLY A 123 -12.29 -5.85 7.86
N ASN A 124 -11.28 -6.00 8.68
CA ASN A 124 -10.77 -4.94 9.56
C ASN A 124 -9.42 -4.44 9.05
N PHE A 125 -9.23 -3.14 9.07
CA PHE A 125 -7.95 -2.49 8.77
C PHE A 125 -7.65 -1.42 9.81
N ILE A 126 -6.44 -1.42 10.34
CA ILE A 126 -5.96 -0.43 11.30
C ILE A 126 -4.83 0.35 10.63
N LEU A 127 -4.93 1.67 10.60
CA LEU A 127 -3.83 2.51 10.11
C LEU A 127 -2.67 2.49 11.11
N GLU A 128 -1.48 2.25 10.59
CA GLU A 128 -0.22 2.34 11.35
C GLU A 128 0.58 3.59 11.00
N GLN A 129 0.14 4.34 9.99
CA GLN A 129 0.75 5.56 9.50
C GLN A 129 -0.25 6.41 8.73
N ASP A 130 0.09 7.70 8.49
CA ASP A 130 -0.63 8.53 7.54
C ASP A 130 -0.49 7.96 6.12
N VAL A 131 -1.57 7.97 5.36
CA VAL A 131 -1.57 7.56 3.95
C VAL A 131 -2.07 8.69 3.05
N ILE A 132 -1.48 8.78 1.85
CA ILE A 132 -1.85 9.75 0.82
C ILE A 132 -2.38 9.00 -0.39
N LEU A 133 -3.66 9.17 -0.68
CA LEU A 133 -4.33 8.51 -1.79
C LEU A 133 -4.24 9.32 -3.07
N PHE A 134 -3.91 8.64 -4.17
CA PHE A 134 -3.91 9.20 -5.53
C PHE A 134 -5.27 9.02 -6.22
N ARG A 135 -6.13 8.19 -5.67
CA ARG A 135 -7.48 7.87 -6.13
C ARG A 135 -8.35 7.56 -4.92
N PRO A 136 -9.68 7.63 -5.04
CA PRO A 136 -10.56 7.26 -3.94
C PRO A 136 -10.32 5.84 -3.45
N LEU A 137 -10.36 5.64 -2.13
CA LEU A 137 -10.51 4.31 -1.56
C LEU A 137 -11.94 3.83 -1.84
N VAL A 138 -12.08 2.78 -2.63
CA VAL A 138 -13.39 2.22 -2.98
C VAL A 138 -13.71 1.06 -2.04
N VAL A 139 -14.78 1.20 -1.26
CA VAL A 139 -15.28 0.16 -0.35
C VAL A 139 -16.38 -0.59 -1.08
N GLU A 140 -16.14 -1.90 -1.34
CA GLU A 140 -17.06 -2.81 -2.01
C GLU A 140 -17.58 -3.88 -1.06
N GLY A 141 -16.90 -4.14 0.04
CA GLY A 141 -17.27 -5.08 1.10
C GLY A 141 -17.69 -4.41 2.40
N ALA A 142 -17.72 -5.17 3.49
CA ALA A 142 -17.93 -4.65 4.84
C ALA A 142 -16.57 -4.33 5.47
N LEU A 143 -16.14 -3.06 5.40
CA LEU A 143 -14.89 -2.57 5.96
C LEU A 143 -15.09 -1.96 7.34
N THR A 144 -14.32 -2.41 8.33
CA THR A 144 -14.10 -1.69 9.58
C THR A 144 -12.69 -1.06 9.53
N LEU A 145 -12.64 0.26 9.46
CA LEU A 145 -11.41 1.04 9.37
C LEU A 145 -11.16 1.75 10.69
N ASP A 146 -10.05 1.44 11.34
CA ASP A 146 -9.58 2.18 12.51
C ASP A 146 -8.49 3.17 12.08
N LEU A 147 -8.76 4.45 12.25
CA LEU A 147 -7.81 5.50 11.93
C LEU A 147 -6.61 5.53 12.89
N ASN A 148 -6.78 5.03 14.12
CA ASN A 148 -5.70 4.90 15.12
C ASN A 148 -4.82 6.16 15.23
N GLY A 149 -5.41 7.34 15.11
CA GLY A 149 -4.73 8.64 15.17
C GLY A 149 -4.08 9.11 13.88
N HIS A 150 -4.14 8.31 12.82
CA HIS A 150 -3.55 8.62 11.53
C HIS A 150 -4.56 9.22 10.57
N SER A 151 -4.04 9.77 9.48
CA SER A 151 -4.86 10.46 8.47
C SER A 151 -4.82 9.73 7.14
N ILE A 152 -5.99 9.65 6.50
CA ILE A 152 -6.10 9.36 5.07
C ILE A 152 -6.31 10.70 4.36
N LYS A 153 -5.34 11.09 3.51
CA LYS A 153 -5.33 12.38 2.82
C LYS A 153 -5.42 12.19 1.31
N ALA A 154 -6.14 13.09 0.64
CA ALA A 154 -6.05 13.19 -0.82
C ALA A 154 -4.70 13.79 -1.22
N LYS A 155 -4.11 13.34 -2.34
CA LYS A 155 -2.88 13.94 -2.87
C LYS A 155 -3.18 15.28 -3.52
N THR A 156 -2.36 16.29 -3.21
CA THR A 156 -2.53 17.66 -3.71
C THR A 156 -2.14 17.86 -5.19
N THR A 157 -1.38 16.90 -5.77
CA THR A 157 -0.96 16.97 -7.18
C THR A 157 -1.23 15.64 -7.89
N GLY A 158 -1.77 15.70 -9.10
CA GLY A 158 -2.04 14.51 -9.93
C GLY A 158 -3.44 13.91 -9.78
N LEU A 159 -4.19 14.23 -8.73
CA LEU A 159 -5.60 13.84 -8.60
C LEU A 159 -6.49 14.57 -9.61
N GLU A 160 -6.12 15.78 -10.05
CA GLU A 160 -6.85 16.55 -11.05
C GLU A 160 -7.03 15.81 -12.38
N GLN A 161 -6.16 14.87 -12.69
CA GLN A 161 -6.29 14.04 -13.90
C GLN A 161 -7.15 12.79 -13.70
N VAL A 162 -7.24 12.27 -12.47
CA VAL A 162 -7.98 11.04 -12.14
C VAL A 162 -9.36 11.35 -11.57
N LEU A 163 -9.49 12.45 -10.81
CA LEU A 163 -10.71 12.87 -10.15
C LEU A 163 -11.45 13.96 -10.96
N LYS A 164 -11.77 13.67 -12.22
CA LYS A 164 -12.50 14.63 -13.10
C LYS A 164 -13.92 14.95 -12.66
N THR A 165 -14.44 14.31 -11.61
CA THR A 165 -15.83 14.48 -11.19
C THR A 165 -15.97 14.42 -9.67
N LYS A 166 -16.22 15.56 -9.01
CA LYS A 166 -16.86 15.74 -7.67
C LYS A 166 -16.63 14.58 -6.69
N ASP A 167 -15.37 14.15 -6.50
CA ASP A 167 -15.09 12.89 -5.88
C ASP A 167 -14.83 13.00 -4.37
N ALA A 168 -14.74 11.87 -3.74
CA ALA A 168 -14.51 11.70 -2.32
C ALA A 168 -13.14 11.10 -2.06
N VAL A 169 -12.63 11.26 -0.84
CA VAL A 169 -11.44 10.51 -0.39
C VAL A 169 -11.78 9.02 -0.27
N VAL A 170 -12.99 8.72 0.24
CA VAL A 170 -13.52 7.36 0.36
C VAL A 170 -14.88 7.28 -0.32
N LEU A 171 -15.05 6.27 -1.17
CA LEU A 171 -16.29 5.97 -1.87
C LEU A 171 -16.85 4.63 -1.38
N VAL A 172 -18.04 4.64 -0.83
CA VAL A 172 -18.74 3.43 -0.38
C VAL A 172 -19.80 3.04 -1.42
N ARG A 173 -19.60 1.88 -2.05
CA ARG A 173 -20.50 1.36 -3.07
C ARG A 173 -21.83 0.88 -2.46
N ARG A 174 -22.85 0.73 -3.30
CA ARG A 174 -24.11 0.09 -2.91
C ARG A 174 -23.88 -1.32 -2.36
N GLY A 175 -24.61 -1.68 -1.32
CA GLY A 175 -24.43 -2.95 -0.61
C GLY A 175 -23.21 -3.04 0.29
N ALA A 176 -22.23 -2.14 0.14
CA ALA A 176 -21.07 -2.08 1.00
C ALA A 176 -21.37 -1.39 2.33
N GLN A 177 -20.54 -1.66 3.33
CA GLN A 177 -20.63 -1.08 4.66
C GLN A 177 -19.26 -0.55 5.07
N LEU A 178 -19.21 0.69 5.57
CA LEU A 178 -18.01 1.29 6.15
C LEU A 178 -18.28 1.63 7.61
N THR A 179 -17.47 1.10 8.51
CA THR A 179 -17.41 1.54 9.90
C THR A 179 -16.08 2.24 10.12
N ILE A 180 -16.11 3.48 10.56
CA ILE A 180 -14.92 4.28 10.89
C ILE A 180 -14.80 4.36 12.41
N ASN A 181 -13.69 3.87 12.93
CA ASN A 181 -13.26 4.00 14.30
C ASN A 181 -12.03 4.90 14.38
N ASP A 182 -11.73 5.42 15.56
CA ASP A 182 -10.47 6.07 15.88
C ASP A 182 -10.09 5.75 17.31
N SER A 183 -9.27 4.72 17.48
CA SER A 183 -8.82 4.26 18.81
C SER A 183 -7.92 5.27 19.54
N SER A 184 -7.48 6.34 18.86
CA SER A 184 -6.67 7.42 19.42
C SER A 184 -7.47 8.58 20.03
N ASN A 185 -8.75 8.42 20.27
CA ASN A 185 -9.64 9.46 20.84
C ASN A 185 -9.77 10.72 19.94
N GLY A 186 -9.99 10.54 18.66
CA GLY A 186 -10.38 11.61 17.73
C GLY A 186 -9.25 12.38 17.05
N LYS A 187 -8.03 11.86 17.06
CA LYS A 187 -6.89 12.46 16.35
C LYS A 187 -6.81 12.06 14.88
N GLY A 188 -7.42 10.92 14.51
CA GLY A 188 -7.45 10.42 13.15
C GLY A 188 -8.35 11.25 12.24
N SER A 189 -8.09 11.24 10.94
CA SER A 189 -8.91 11.98 9.98
C SER A 189 -8.95 11.34 8.59
N ILE A 190 -10.06 11.60 7.89
CA ILE A 190 -10.17 11.45 6.44
C ILE A 190 -10.30 12.87 5.89
N ASP A 191 -9.32 13.35 5.11
CA ASP A 191 -9.12 14.75 4.81
C ASP A 191 -8.89 14.97 3.30
N TYR A 192 -9.61 15.93 2.71
CA TYR A 192 -9.42 16.34 1.33
C TYR A 192 -8.05 17.03 1.08
N ASN A 193 -7.32 17.39 2.15
CA ASN A 193 -5.96 17.92 2.11
C ASN A 193 -5.79 19.17 1.21
N GLY A 194 -6.81 20.04 1.17
CA GLY A 194 -6.79 21.25 0.34
C GLY A 194 -7.03 21.02 -1.15
N VAL A 195 -7.35 19.80 -1.58
CA VAL A 195 -7.68 19.49 -2.98
C VAL A 195 -9.13 19.88 -3.27
N GLU A 196 -9.33 21.02 -3.90
CA GLU A 196 -10.66 21.61 -4.15
C GLU A 196 -11.61 20.73 -4.99
N SER A 197 -11.05 19.82 -5.80
CA SER A 197 -11.85 18.85 -6.57
C SER A 197 -12.39 17.71 -5.70
N VAL A 198 -11.89 17.51 -4.48
CA VAL A 198 -12.36 16.48 -3.53
C VAL A 198 -13.44 17.09 -2.63
N TYR A 199 -14.67 17.06 -3.10
CA TYR A 199 -15.79 17.73 -2.43
C TYR A 199 -16.20 17.10 -1.10
N VAL A 200 -15.95 15.80 -0.93
CA VAL A 200 -16.47 15.01 0.17
C VAL A 200 -15.37 14.14 0.78
N ALA A 201 -15.34 14.00 2.10
CA ALA A 201 -14.43 13.01 2.70
C ALA A 201 -14.94 11.58 2.46
N VAL A 202 -16.23 11.32 2.72
CA VAL A 202 -16.87 10.02 2.49
C VAL A 202 -18.14 10.18 1.68
N LYS A 203 -18.21 9.54 0.52
CA LYS A 203 -19.39 9.52 -0.34
C LYS A 203 -20.04 8.15 -0.33
N LEU A 204 -21.35 8.12 -0.13
CA LEU A 204 -22.16 6.91 -0.23
C LEU A 204 -22.77 6.86 -1.62
N THR A 205 -22.43 5.82 -2.38
CA THR A 205 -22.77 5.66 -3.80
C THR A 205 -22.08 6.68 -4.73
N ASP A 206 -21.91 6.36 -5.98
CA ASP A 206 -21.32 7.26 -6.98
C ASP A 206 -22.36 7.84 -7.95
N GLY A 207 -23.64 7.59 -7.69
CA GLY A 207 -24.73 8.01 -8.55
C GLY A 207 -24.93 7.17 -9.82
N ASN A 208 -24.01 6.26 -10.12
CA ASN A 208 -24.05 5.34 -11.27
C ASN A 208 -24.55 3.94 -10.89
N ASP A 209 -24.66 3.67 -9.60
CA ASP A 209 -25.13 2.38 -9.09
C ASP A 209 -26.64 2.24 -9.28
N THR A 210 -27.08 1.22 -10.01
CA THR A 210 -28.50 0.99 -10.35
C THR A 210 -29.20 -0.06 -9.45
N GLY A 211 -28.49 -0.63 -8.47
CA GLY A 211 -29.04 -1.63 -7.56
C GLY A 211 -29.99 -1.05 -6.50
N SER A 212 -30.79 -1.90 -5.86
CA SER A 212 -31.70 -1.56 -4.76
C SER A 212 -31.03 -1.54 -3.38
N GLU A 213 -29.81 -2.06 -3.26
CA GLU A 213 -29.06 -2.12 -2.01
C GLU A 213 -28.57 -0.73 -1.60
N VAL A 214 -28.43 -0.51 -0.30
CA VAL A 214 -28.02 0.78 0.27
C VAL A 214 -26.60 0.68 0.81
N ALA A 215 -25.77 1.68 0.48
CA ALA A 215 -24.48 1.85 1.15
C ALA A 215 -24.70 2.26 2.61
N LYS A 216 -23.92 1.73 3.54
CA LYS A 216 -24.03 2.04 4.98
C LYS A 216 -22.73 2.64 5.49
N LEU A 217 -22.87 3.67 6.32
CA LEU A 217 -21.76 4.31 7.02
C LEU A 217 -22.06 4.37 8.52
N THR A 218 -21.11 3.95 9.33
CA THR A 218 -21.09 4.16 10.79
C THR A 218 -19.80 4.91 11.14
N VAL A 219 -19.90 6.01 11.88
CA VAL A 219 -18.74 6.78 12.34
C VAL A 219 -18.75 6.80 13.85
N ASN A 220 -17.78 6.12 14.46
CA ASN A 220 -17.60 6.03 15.90
C ASN A 220 -16.50 6.97 16.41
N GLY A 221 -15.66 7.50 15.51
CA GLY A 221 -14.57 8.40 15.86
C GLY A 221 -13.88 9.00 14.64
N GLY A 222 -12.93 9.91 14.90
CA GLY A 222 -12.16 10.58 13.88
C GLY A 222 -12.84 11.83 13.31
N THR A 223 -12.15 12.51 12.41
CA THR A 223 -12.62 13.74 11.73
C THR A 223 -12.77 13.49 10.24
N LEU A 224 -13.91 13.90 9.66
CA LEU A 224 -14.18 13.81 8.23
C LEU A 224 -14.20 15.22 7.62
N LYS A 225 -13.26 15.52 6.71
CA LYS A 225 -13.10 16.82 6.05
C LYS A 225 -13.14 16.68 4.54
N GLY A 226 -14.18 17.16 3.90
CA GLY A 226 -14.24 17.43 2.46
C GLY A 226 -14.17 18.93 2.21
N TYR A 227 -14.03 19.32 0.95
CA TYR A 227 -14.04 20.73 0.57
C TYR A 227 -15.39 21.39 0.88
N TYR A 228 -16.48 20.69 0.60
CA TYR A 228 -17.85 21.16 0.93
C TYR A 228 -18.49 20.35 2.07
N TYR A 229 -18.31 19.03 2.08
CA TYR A 229 -19.01 18.14 3.00
C TYR A 229 -18.10 17.06 3.57
N GLY A 230 -18.27 16.74 4.84
CA GLY A 230 -17.63 15.57 5.44
C GLY A 230 -18.22 14.27 4.89
N ILE A 231 -19.55 14.22 4.70
CA ILE A 231 -20.31 13.06 4.20
C ILE A 231 -21.31 13.53 3.17
N SER A 232 -21.51 12.74 2.10
CA SER A 232 -22.56 12.87 1.12
C SER A 232 -23.12 11.51 0.74
N GLY A 233 -24.40 11.42 0.46
CA GLY A 233 -25.12 10.23 -0.03
C GLY A 233 -26.25 10.62 -0.95
#